data_8dee859cd5f5f3ec5234a52320dd12f1
#
_entry.id   8dee859cd5f5f3ec5234a52320dd12f1
#
_cell.length_a   1.000
_cell.length_b   1.000
_cell.length_c   1.000
_cell.angle_alpha   90.00
_cell.angle_beta   90.00
_cell.angle_gamma   90.00
#
_symmetry.space_group_name_H-M   'P 1'
#
loop_
_entity.id
_entity.type
_entity.pdbx_description
1 polymer ?
#
loop_
_entity_poly.entity_id
_entity_poly.type
_entity_poly.pdbx_seq_one_letter_code
_entity_poly.pdbx_strand_id
1 'polypeptide(L)'
;MPISFDTRNQRWRYFFDRKVGAERKRTSRLLPKGWDRHKAQEFDRIETARLYALATGVTKPEHLIDAAVLLYLKERGPQLKNRHNLEIQFAACLDWFTGRSLSELPTVAREYATAHAKTLAPGTVRNRIAYLRAACRYAWKTHGWGEHDPAARLVLPPVNNARHVYLSREQMLAICCHVAHRQARAAIKIAFYSGMRQAEICRAVVHGQSFVLADTKNGLPRIVPIHRRISHIVHTPDLWPITLTTWSLSKMFKAGAIAAGLGHARFHDLRHSTASELVNAGVDLFTVGGVLGHKSQASTARYAHLSQDRMREAMAGIGKRNK
;
A
#
# COMPACT_ATOMS: atom_id res chain seq x y z
N MET A 1 -0.01 -52.48 12.24
CA MET A 1 0.21 -51.47 13.30
C MET A 1 0.74 -50.20 12.65
N PRO A 2 0.23 -49.05 13.02
CA PRO A 2 0.62 -47.79 12.37
C PRO A 2 1.97 -47.23 12.81
N ILE A 3 2.59 -47.80 13.86
CA ILE A 3 3.97 -47.49 14.23
C ILE A 3 4.82 -48.77 14.34
N SER A 4 6.10 -48.69 13.92
CA SER A 4 7.09 -49.73 14.09
C SER A 4 8.43 -49.14 14.54
N PHE A 5 9.21 -49.90 15.28
CA PHE A 5 10.54 -49.48 15.66
C PHE A 5 11.54 -49.88 14.55
N ASP A 6 12.16 -48.88 13.96
CA ASP A 6 13.19 -49.10 12.93
C ASP A 6 14.55 -49.32 13.64
N THR A 7 14.96 -50.57 13.71
CA THR A 7 16.20 -50.98 14.39
C THR A 7 17.49 -50.46 13.73
N ARG A 8 17.48 -50.23 12.41
CA ARG A 8 18.60 -49.66 11.66
C ARG A 8 18.86 -48.20 12.04
N ASN A 9 17.76 -47.41 12.15
CA ASN A 9 17.85 -45.98 12.48
C ASN A 9 17.69 -45.68 13.96
N GLN A 10 17.43 -46.67 14.82
CA GLN A 10 17.14 -46.52 16.25
C GLN A 10 16.05 -45.46 16.53
N ARG A 11 14.93 -45.57 15.77
CA ARG A 11 13.82 -44.64 15.82
C ARG A 11 12.50 -45.33 15.56
N TRP A 12 11.43 -44.70 16.04
CA TRP A 12 10.07 -45.07 15.63
C TRP A 12 9.78 -44.59 14.23
N ARG A 13 9.08 -45.42 13.48
CA ARG A 13 8.56 -45.11 12.15
C ARG A 13 7.03 -45.10 12.23
N TYR A 14 6.45 -43.98 11.85
CA TYR A 14 5.01 -43.83 11.62
C TYR A 14 4.68 -44.25 10.19
N PHE A 15 3.54 -44.94 10.06
CA PHE A 15 3.07 -45.42 8.76
C PHE A 15 1.55 -45.26 8.67
N PHE A 16 1.08 -44.55 7.66
CA PHE A 16 -0.33 -44.41 7.33
C PHE A 16 -0.59 -45.02 5.98
N ASP A 17 -1.46 -45.99 5.89
CA ASP A 17 -1.93 -46.60 4.65
C ASP A 17 -3.42 -46.91 4.79
N ARG A 18 -4.26 -46.08 4.20
CA ARG A 18 -5.71 -46.18 4.25
C ARG A 18 -6.32 -45.89 2.89
N LYS A 19 -7.36 -46.63 2.54
CA LYS A 19 -8.27 -46.33 1.44
C LYS A 19 -9.36 -45.41 1.96
N VAL A 20 -9.51 -44.23 1.35
CA VAL A 20 -10.55 -43.26 1.70
C VAL A 20 -11.29 -42.89 0.42
N GLY A 21 -12.54 -43.32 0.30
CA GLY A 21 -13.26 -43.24 -0.98
C GLY A 21 -12.59 -44.08 -2.05
N ALA A 22 -12.37 -43.53 -3.24
CA ALA A 22 -11.70 -44.16 -4.37
C ALA A 22 -10.16 -44.13 -4.29
N GLU A 23 -9.57 -43.29 -3.46
CA GLU A 23 -8.13 -43.09 -3.38
C GLU A 23 -7.49 -43.85 -2.20
N ARG A 24 -6.27 -44.36 -2.43
CA ARG A 24 -5.42 -44.93 -1.38
C ARG A 24 -4.32 -43.96 -1.03
N LYS A 25 -4.32 -43.47 0.24
CA LYS A 25 -3.28 -42.57 0.75
C LYS A 25 -2.27 -43.33 1.58
N ARG A 26 -1.00 -43.20 1.19
CA ARG A 26 0.15 -43.78 1.90
C ARG A 26 1.12 -42.69 2.29
N THR A 27 1.57 -42.71 3.55
CA THR A 27 2.68 -41.87 4.03
C THR A 27 3.49 -42.64 5.07
N SER A 28 4.80 -42.38 5.11
CA SER A 28 5.71 -42.97 6.07
C SER A 28 6.71 -41.92 6.54
N ARG A 29 6.94 -41.84 7.85
CA ARG A 29 7.83 -40.84 8.45
C ARG A 29 8.62 -41.44 9.62
N LEU A 30 9.94 -41.18 9.65
CA LEU A 30 10.76 -41.47 10.84
C LEU A 30 10.50 -40.39 11.89
N LEU A 31 10.18 -40.81 13.09
CA LEU A 31 9.97 -39.92 14.23
C LEU A 31 11.31 -39.49 14.85
N PRO A 32 11.33 -38.41 15.66
CA PRO A 32 12.56 -37.91 16.28
C PRO A 32 13.28 -39.01 17.11
N LYS A 33 14.64 -38.93 17.15
CA LYS A 33 15.41 -39.80 18.02
C LYS A 33 15.06 -39.52 19.49
N GLY A 34 15.08 -40.57 20.32
CA GLY A 34 14.81 -40.46 21.75
C GLY A 34 13.33 -40.45 22.14
N TRP A 35 12.41 -40.57 21.16
CA TRP A 35 11.01 -40.78 21.53
C TRP A 35 10.78 -42.20 22.03
N ASP A 36 10.09 -42.29 23.16
CA ASP A 36 9.60 -43.56 23.69
C ASP A 36 8.36 -44.07 22.91
N ARG A 37 7.95 -45.27 23.26
CA ARG A 37 6.77 -45.90 22.64
C ARG A 37 5.50 -45.08 22.85
N HIS A 38 5.34 -44.49 24.01
CA HIS A 38 4.15 -43.74 24.40
C HIS A 38 4.00 -42.49 23.53
N LYS A 39 5.07 -41.69 23.40
CA LYS A 39 5.12 -40.52 22.53
C LYS A 39 4.87 -40.86 21.06
N ALA A 40 5.42 -41.97 20.59
CA ALA A 40 5.19 -42.44 19.24
C ALA A 40 3.72 -42.86 18.99
N GLN A 41 3.09 -43.49 19.98
CA GLN A 41 1.67 -43.86 19.93
C GLN A 41 0.73 -42.63 19.99
N GLU A 42 1.07 -41.67 20.81
CA GLU A 42 0.32 -40.40 20.87
C GLU A 42 0.38 -39.63 19.54
N PHE A 43 1.57 -39.54 18.96
CA PHE A 43 1.75 -38.97 17.62
C PHE A 43 0.94 -39.73 16.57
N ASP A 44 0.97 -41.05 16.58
CA ASP A 44 0.18 -41.88 15.67
C ASP A 44 -1.31 -41.57 15.76
N ARG A 45 -1.86 -41.56 17.00
CA ARG A 45 -3.25 -41.24 17.22
C ARG A 45 -3.67 -39.89 16.64
N ILE A 46 -2.88 -38.85 16.93
CA ILE A 46 -3.13 -37.48 16.49
C ILE A 46 -3.00 -37.37 14.97
N GLU A 47 -1.90 -37.86 14.41
CA GLU A 47 -1.60 -37.72 12.98
C GLU A 47 -2.51 -38.61 12.12
N THR A 48 -2.86 -39.80 12.57
CA THR A 48 -3.83 -40.66 11.89
C THR A 48 -5.23 -40.03 11.87
N ALA A 49 -5.69 -39.47 12.98
CA ALA A 49 -6.94 -38.72 13.03
C ALA A 49 -6.92 -37.50 12.08
N ARG A 50 -5.85 -36.75 12.06
CA ARG A 50 -5.64 -35.60 11.17
C ARG A 50 -5.69 -36.00 9.71
N LEU A 51 -4.91 -37.01 9.32
CA LEU A 51 -4.86 -37.49 7.92
C LEU A 51 -6.19 -38.09 7.47
N TYR A 52 -6.90 -38.78 8.38
CA TYR A 52 -8.21 -39.31 8.09
C TYR A 52 -9.27 -38.22 7.90
N ALA A 53 -9.25 -37.22 8.77
CA ALA A 53 -10.13 -36.03 8.67
C ALA A 53 -9.89 -35.22 7.40
N LEU A 54 -8.62 -35.06 6.99
CA LEU A 54 -8.26 -34.46 5.70
C LEU A 54 -8.75 -35.30 4.51
N ALA A 55 -8.61 -36.62 4.58
CA ALA A 55 -8.96 -37.51 3.48
C ALA A 55 -10.47 -37.65 3.32
N THR A 56 -11.24 -37.53 4.41
CA THR A 56 -12.72 -37.56 4.40
C THR A 56 -13.34 -36.18 4.17
N GLY A 57 -12.54 -35.14 4.06
CA GLY A 57 -13.02 -33.77 3.89
C GLY A 57 -13.62 -33.14 5.16
N VAL A 58 -13.50 -33.83 6.31
CA VAL A 58 -13.94 -33.30 7.62
C VAL A 58 -13.13 -32.07 8.03
N THR A 59 -11.84 -32.06 7.68
CA THR A 59 -11.00 -30.86 7.82
C THR A 59 -10.36 -30.50 6.49
N LYS A 60 -10.25 -29.20 6.22
CA LYS A 60 -9.53 -28.73 5.04
C LYS A 60 -8.02 -28.78 5.29
N PRO A 61 -7.19 -28.98 4.23
CA PRO A 61 -5.75 -28.94 4.37
C PRO A 61 -5.29 -27.61 4.93
N GLU A 62 -4.30 -27.67 5.81
CA GLU A 62 -3.68 -26.45 6.33
C GLU A 62 -2.81 -25.84 5.23
N HIS A 63 -3.11 -24.61 4.87
CA HIS A 63 -2.39 -23.86 3.87
C HIS A 63 -1.43 -22.87 4.51
N LEU A 64 -0.27 -22.65 3.88
CA LEU A 64 0.77 -21.76 4.38
C LEU A 64 0.61 -20.34 3.81
N ILE A 65 1.09 -19.35 4.56
CA ILE A 65 1.05 -17.94 4.14
C ILE A 65 1.92 -17.71 2.90
N ASP A 66 3.11 -18.33 2.83
CA ASP A 66 4.00 -18.23 1.68
C ASP A 66 3.37 -18.79 0.39
N ALA A 67 2.67 -19.91 0.48
CA ALA A 67 1.90 -20.47 -0.63
C ALA A 67 0.78 -19.50 -1.08
N ALA A 68 0.10 -18.84 -0.15
CA ALA A 68 -0.93 -17.84 -0.46
C ALA A 68 -0.33 -16.58 -1.12
N VAL A 69 0.84 -16.15 -0.70
CA VAL A 69 1.57 -15.03 -1.32
C VAL A 69 1.99 -15.38 -2.75
N LEU A 70 2.54 -16.58 -2.98
CA LEU A 70 2.92 -17.04 -4.33
C LEU A 70 1.71 -17.14 -5.25
N LEU A 71 0.60 -17.69 -4.77
CA LEU A 71 -0.66 -17.78 -5.50
C LEU A 71 -1.16 -16.38 -5.91
N TYR A 72 -1.16 -15.44 -4.96
CA TYR A 72 -1.59 -14.07 -5.19
C TYR A 72 -0.71 -13.35 -6.23
N LEU A 73 0.61 -13.50 -6.14
CA LEU A 73 1.54 -12.94 -7.11
C LEU A 73 1.39 -13.54 -8.51
N LYS A 74 1.10 -14.84 -8.58
CA LYS A 74 0.87 -15.53 -9.85
C LYS A 74 -0.41 -15.07 -10.53
N GLU A 75 -1.53 -15.02 -9.82
CA GLU A 75 -2.85 -14.79 -10.42
C GLU A 75 -3.25 -13.32 -10.48
N ARG A 76 -2.94 -12.55 -9.42
CA ARG A 76 -3.29 -11.13 -9.35
C ARG A 76 -2.15 -10.20 -9.74
N GLY A 77 -0.90 -10.65 -9.57
CA GLY A 77 0.29 -9.86 -9.89
C GLY A 77 0.27 -9.24 -11.28
N PRO A 78 -0.05 -9.97 -12.37
CA PRO A 78 -0.10 -9.42 -13.73
C PRO A 78 -1.09 -8.25 -13.92
N GLN A 79 -2.15 -8.20 -13.11
CA GLN A 79 -3.18 -7.16 -13.18
C GLN A 79 -2.86 -5.92 -12.32
N LEU A 80 -1.80 -5.99 -11.51
CA LEU A 80 -1.43 -4.91 -10.58
C LEU A 80 -0.43 -3.96 -11.23
N LYS A 81 -0.77 -2.68 -11.30
CA LYS A 81 0.11 -1.60 -11.83
C LYS A 81 1.46 -1.51 -11.11
N ASN A 82 1.58 -2.01 -9.90
CA ASN A 82 2.79 -1.90 -9.06
C ASN A 82 3.26 -3.24 -8.49
N ARG A 83 3.24 -4.29 -9.34
CA ARG A 83 3.66 -5.64 -8.99
C ARG A 83 5.07 -5.69 -8.40
N HIS A 84 6.03 -5.04 -9.04
CA HIS A 84 7.42 -5.03 -8.58
C HIS A 84 7.59 -4.51 -7.15
N ASN A 85 6.91 -3.40 -6.80
CA ASN A 85 6.95 -2.92 -5.41
C ASN A 85 6.29 -3.91 -4.43
N LEU A 86 5.23 -4.60 -4.84
CA LEU A 86 4.58 -5.61 -4.01
C LEU A 86 5.52 -6.78 -3.72
N GLU A 87 6.25 -7.26 -4.72
CA GLU A 87 7.27 -8.30 -4.58
C GLU A 87 8.38 -7.88 -3.60
N ILE A 88 8.88 -6.65 -3.71
CA ILE A 88 9.85 -6.08 -2.75
C ILE A 88 9.28 -6.06 -1.32
N GLN A 89 8.01 -5.66 -1.16
CA GLN A 89 7.41 -5.60 0.18
C GLN A 89 7.20 -7.00 0.78
N PHE A 90 6.84 -8.01 -0.01
CA PHE A 90 6.75 -9.39 0.47
C PHE A 90 8.14 -9.95 0.81
N ALA A 91 9.14 -9.74 -0.06
CA ALA A 91 10.52 -10.16 0.22
C ALA A 91 11.07 -9.56 1.53
N ALA A 92 10.74 -8.30 1.82
CA ALA A 92 11.20 -7.62 3.05
C ALA A 92 10.54 -8.14 4.36
N CYS A 93 9.56 -9.02 4.29
CA CYS A 93 8.93 -9.65 5.45
C CYS A 93 8.86 -11.18 5.34
N LEU A 94 9.61 -11.77 4.40
CA LEU A 94 9.58 -13.19 4.08
C LEU A 94 9.83 -14.07 5.31
N ASP A 95 10.88 -13.79 6.08
CA ASP A 95 11.30 -14.57 7.24
C ASP A 95 10.23 -14.65 8.35
N TRP A 96 9.27 -13.71 8.35
CA TRP A 96 8.21 -13.63 9.35
C TRP A 96 7.04 -14.56 9.07
N PHE A 97 6.83 -14.94 7.82
CA PHE A 97 5.66 -15.72 7.43
C PHE A 97 5.99 -17.05 6.75
N THR A 98 7.24 -17.29 6.36
CA THR A 98 7.64 -18.56 5.72
C THR A 98 7.37 -19.74 6.64
N GLY A 99 6.67 -20.75 6.10
CA GLY A 99 6.31 -21.96 6.83
C GLY A 99 5.20 -21.76 7.90
N ARG A 100 4.66 -20.53 8.03
CA ARG A 100 3.57 -20.25 8.96
C ARG A 100 2.21 -20.55 8.31
N SER A 101 1.30 -21.10 9.11
CA SER A 101 -0.07 -21.40 8.68
C SER A 101 -0.88 -20.14 8.38
N LEU A 102 -1.85 -20.28 7.47
CA LEU A 102 -2.81 -19.20 7.15
C LEU A 102 -3.56 -18.71 8.41
N SER A 103 -3.88 -19.61 9.32
CA SER A 103 -4.56 -19.32 10.60
C SER A 103 -3.71 -18.45 11.54
N GLU A 104 -2.38 -18.49 11.41
CA GLU A 104 -1.45 -17.70 12.22
C GLU A 104 -1.26 -16.25 11.72
N LEU A 105 -1.88 -15.85 10.61
CA LEU A 105 -1.72 -14.51 10.04
C LEU A 105 -1.90 -13.36 11.06
N PRO A 106 -2.88 -13.38 11.99
CA PRO A 106 -3.00 -12.32 13.00
C PRO A 106 -1.81 -12.28 13.98
N THR A 107 -1.24 -13.43 14.30
CA THR A 107 -0.05 -13.56 15.16
C THR A 107 1.19 -13.04 14.45
N VAL A 108 1.44 -13.47 13.21
CA VAL A 108 2.53 -12.96 12.36
C VAL A 108 2.46 -11.44 12.22
N ALA A 109 1.27 -10.90 11.97
CA ALA A 109 1.08 -9.46 11.82
C ALA A 109 1.44 -8.69 13.11
N ARG A 110 1.07 -9.22 14.28
CA ARG A 110 1.36 -8.62 15.58
C ARG A 110 2.86 -8.69 15.91
N GLU A 111 3.48 -9.85 15.73
CA GLU A 111 4.92 -10.07 15.94
C GLU A 111 5.73 -9.12 15.05
N TYR A 112 5.40 -9.05 13.75
CA TYR A 112 6.03 -8.14 12.80
C TYR A 112 5.89 -6.68 13.21
N ALA A 113 4.68 -6.26 13.61
CA ALA A 113 4.43 -4.88 14.03
C ALA A 113 5.23 -4.52 15.28
N THR A 114 5.31 -5.42 16.28
CA THR A 114 6.05 -5.22 17.52
C THR A 114 7.56 -5.11 17.27
N ALA A 115 8.12 -6.03 16.49
CA ALA A 115 9.55 -6.06 16.18
C ALA A 115 10.02 -4.81 15.40
N HIS A 116 9.15 -4.29 14.54
CA HIS A 116 9.50 -3.15 13.69
C HIS A 116 8.94 -1.80 14.16
N ALA A 117 8.34 -1.74 15.33
CA ALA A 117 7.73 -0.51 15.86
C ALA A 117 8.70 0.68 15.95
N LYS A 118 9.99 0.43 16.20
CA LYS A 118 11.04 1.47 16.35
C LYS A 118 11.95 1.61 15.12
N THR A 119 11.97 0.62 14.23
CA THR A 119 12.94 0.56 13.11
C THR A 119 12.35 0.98 11.79
N LEU A 120 11.03 0.85 11.60
CA LEU A 120 10.34 1.21 10.38
C LEU A 120 9.27 2.28 10.62
N ALA A 121 9.00 3.08 9.60
CA ALA A 121 7.87 4.01 9.63
C ALA A 121 6.55 3.23 9.80
N PRO A 122 5.62 3.69 10.66
CA PRO A 122 4.34 3.00 10.93
C PRO A 122 3.53 2.69 9.67
N GLY A 123 3.56 3.59 8.68
CA GLY A 123 2.91 3.36 7.38
C GLY A 123 3.52 2.21 6.58
N THR A 124 4.82 1.98 6.69
CA THR A 124 5.51 0.86 6.02
C THR A 124 5.08 -0.47 6.64
N VAL A 125 5.09 -0.54 7.97
CA VAL A 125 4.64 -1.73 8.73
C VAL A 125 3.19 -2.06 8.38
N ARG A 126 2.31 -1.06 8.45
CA ARG A 126 0.89 -1.22 8.10
C ARG A 126 0.69 -1.72 6.67
N ASN A 127 1.43 -1.17 5.69
CA ASN A 127 1.29 -1.56 4.29
C ASN A 127 1.73 -3.00 4.05
N ARG A 128 2.84 -3.44 4.64
CA ARG A 128 3.32 -4.82 4.53
C ARG A 128 2.31 -5.82 5.09
N ILE A 129 1.78 -5.55 6.28
CA ILE A 129 0.72 -6.37 6.88
C ILE A 129 -0.55 -6.35 6.01
N ALA A 130 -0.92 -5.21 5.44
CA ALA A 130 -2.08 -5.11 4.55
C ALA A 130 -1.91 -5.91 3.26
N TYR A 131 -0.69 -6.01 2.73
CA TYR A 131 -0.40 -6.85 1.56
C TYR A 131 -0.49 -8.34 1.91
N LEU A 132 0.08 -8.79 3.04
CA LEU A 132 -0.09 -10.16 3.51
C LEU A 132 -1.57 -10.50 3.71
N ARG A 133 -2.31 -9.60 4.36
CA ARG A 133 -3.77 -9.75 4.51
C ARG A 133 -4.47 -9.92 3.18
N ALA A 134 -4.11 -9.12 2.17
CA ALA A 134 -4.73 -9.19 0.85
C ALA A 134 -4.46 -10.54 0.17
N ALA A 135 -3.22 -11.05 0.24
CA ALA A 135 -2.83 -12.34 -0.32
C ALA A 135 -3.55 -13.50 0.35
N CYS A 136 -3.56 -13.55 1.68
CA CYS A 136 -4.22 -14.63 2.43
C CYS A 136 -5.74 -14.63 2.24
N ARG A 137 -6.37 -13.44 2.23
CA ARG A 137 -7.81 -13.34 1.95
C ARG A 137 -8.16 -13.69 0.52
N TYR A 138 -7.27 -13.42 -0.43
CA TYR A 138 -7.47 -13.85 -1.81
C TYR A 138 -7.50 -15.38 -1.91
N ALA A 139 -6.51 -16.06 -1.33
CA ALA A 139 -6.46 -17.52 -1.30
C ALA A 139 -7.70 -18.12 -0.62
N TRP A 140 -8.12 -17.57 0.50
CA TRP A 140 -9.33 -17.98 1.20
C TRP A 140 -10.59 -17.77 0.36
N LYS A 141 -10.80 -16.55 -0.20
CA LYS A 141 -12.04 -16.21 -0.92
C LYS A 141 -12.16 -16.91 -2.27
N THR A 142 -11.05 -17.02 -3.01
CA THR A 142 -11.06 -17.48 -4.40
C THR A 142 -10.85 -18.99 -4.49
N HIS A 143 -10.02 -19.54 -3.61
CA HIS A 143 -9.62 -20.95 -3.64
C HIS A 143 -10.14 -21.76 -2.43
N GLY A 144 -10.90 -21.13 -1.54
CA GLY A 144 -11.47 -21.82 -0.38
C GLY A 144 -10.44 -22.33 0.62
N TRP A 145 -9.26 -21.69 0.71
CA TRP A 145 -8.22 -22.11 1.64
C TRP A 145 -8.59 -21.78 3.09
N GLY A 146 -8.78 -22.80 3.89
CA GLY A 146 -9.22 -22.67 5.28
C GLY A 146 -10.73 -22.49 5.42
N GLU A 147 -11.25 -22.73 6.62
CA GLU A 147 -12.69 -22.67 6.93
C GLU A 147 -13.16 -21.23 7.23
N HIS A 148 -12.28 -20.43 7.82
CA HIS A 148 -12.59 -19.08 8.26
C HIS A 148 -11.66 -18.04 7.61
N ASP A 149 -12.11 -16.77 7.57
CA ASP A 149 -11.29 -15.68 7.09
C ASP A 149 -10.00 -15.57 7.94
N PRO A 150 -8.83 -15.83 7.36
CA PRO A 150 -7.55 -15.80 8.09
C PRO A 150 -7.23 -14.43 8.67
N ALA A 151 -7.88 -13.40 8.15
CA ALA A 151 -7.68 -12.02 8.60
C ALA A 151 -8.81 -11.49 9.52
N ALA A 152 -9.74 -12.33 9.95
CA ALA A 152 -10.87 -11.89 10.78
C ALA A 152 -10.44 -11.16 12.07
N ARG A 153 -9.36 -11.66 12.71
CA ARG A 153 -8.80 -11.09 13.94
C ARG A 153 -7.58 -10.21 13.72
N LEU A 154 -7.25 -9.88 12.46
CA LEU A 154 -6.08 -9.07 12.14
C LEU A 154 -6.38 -7.58 12.32
N VAL A 155 -5.66 -6.94 13.23
CA VAL A 155 -5.71 -5.49 13.46
C VAL A 155 -4.51 -4.84 12.75
N LEU A 156 -4.81 -3.90 11.85
CA LEU A 156 -3.76 -3.10 11.21
C LEU A 156 -3.26 -2.01 12.17
N PRO A 157 -1.94 -1.81 12.32
CA PRO A 157 -1.40 -0.73 13.14
C PRO A 157 -2.00 0.63 12.76
N PRO A 158 -2.36 1.48 13.73
CA PRO A 158 -2.81 2.83 13.44
C PRO A 158 -1.68 3.65 12.81
N VAL A 159 -2.02 4.53 11.89
CA VAL A 159 -1.06 5.43 11.24
C VAL A 159 -1.61 6.83 11.27
N ASN A 160 -0.93 7.71 12.00
CA ASN A 160 -1.17 9.14 11.95
C ASN A 160 0.02 9.79 11.23
N ASN A 161 -0.08 9.90 9.91
CA ASN A 161 0.96 10.50 9.06
C ASN A 161 0.41 11.66 8.21
N ALA A 162 -0.68 12.27 8.65
CA ALA A 162 -1.22 13.45 7.99
C ALA A 162 -0.16 14.56 8.01
N ARG A 163 0.20 15.05 6.83
CA ARG A 163 1.13 16.17 6.66
C ARG A 163 0.32 17.44 6.43
N HIS A 164 0.65 18.48 7.20
CA HIS A 164 0.08 19.81 7.11
C HIS A 164 1.17 20.83 6.74
N VAL A 165 1.93 20.51 5.67
CA VAL A 165 2.97 21.40 5.13
C VAL A 165 2.39 22.08 3.90
N TYR A 166 2.22 23.39 4.01
CA TYR A 166 1.74 24.25 2.96
C TYR A 166 2.83 25.30 2.67
N LEU A 167 3.29 25.36 1.43
CA LEU A 167 4.28 26.31 0.96
C LEU A 167 3.55 27.55 0.42
N SER A 168 4.00 28.73 0.82
CA SER A 168 3.56 29.95 0.17
C SER A 168 4.16 30.07 -1.23
N ARG A 169 3.65 31.00 -2.02
CA ARG A 169 4.21 31.30 -3.35
C ARG A 169 5.67 31.74 -3.25
N GLU A 170 6.02 32.55 -2.28
CA GLU A 170 7.38 33.06 -2.01
C GLU A 170 8.32 31.92 -1.66
N GLN A 171 7.88 31.00 -0.79
CA GLN A 171 8.65 29.81 -0.43
C GLN A 171 8.89 28.87 -1.64
N MET A 172 7.86 28.67 -2.48
CA MET A 172 8.00 27.91 -3.72
C MET A 172 9.01 28.57 -4.67
N LEU A 173 8.97 29.89 -4.81
CA LEU A 173 9.93 30.64 -5.65
C LEU A 173 11.34 30.58 -5.07
N ALA A 174 11.51 30.72 -3.75
CA ALA A 174 12.79 30.54 -3.08
C ALA A 174 13.42 29.17 -3.39
N ILE A 175 12.62 28.08 -3.30
CA ILE A 175 13.09 26.76 -3.72
C ILE A 175 13.55 26.77 -5.19
N CYS A 176 12.76 27.37 -6.09
CA CYS A 176 13.11 27.46 -7.51
C CYS A 176 14.46 28.18 -7.75
N CYS A 177 14.79 29.20 -6.96
CA CYS A 177 16.09 29.93 -7.09
C CYS A 177 17.28 29.01 -6.83
N HIS A 178 17.14 28.01 -5.96
CA HIS A 178 18.18 27.04 -5.62
C HIS A 178 18.17 25.76 -6.49
N VAL A 179 17.25 25.63 -7.45
CA VAL A 179 17.20 24.49 -8.38
C VAL A 179 17.83 24.91 -9.72
N ALA A 180 18.99 24.41 -10.06
CA ALA A 180 19.69 24.79 -11.30
C ALA A 180 18.96 24.32 -12.57
N HIS A 181 18.36 23.14 -12.56
CA HIS A 181 17.78 22.52 -13.74
C HIS A 181 16.44 23.18 -14.17
N ARG A 182 16.40 23.70 -15.42
CA ARG A 182 15.27 24.49 -15.95
C ARG A 182 13.94 23.72 -15.89
N GLN A 183 13.88 22.46 -16.38
CA GLN A 183 12.67 21.66 -16.36
C GLN A 183 12.21 21.31 -14.93
N ALA A 184 13.15 21.15 -13.98
CA ALA A 184 12.78 20.92 -12.58
C ALA A 184 12.08 22.15 -11.98
N ARG A 185 12.59 23.36 -12.25
CA ARG A 185 11.90 24.61 -11.87
C ARG A 185 10.52 24.73 -12.51
N ALA A 186 10.41 24.36 -13.79
CA ALA A 186 9.13 24.33 -14.51
C ALA A 186 8.14 23.36 -13.84
N ALA A 187 8.56 22.14 -13.54
CA ALA A 187 7.73 21.14 -12.87
C ALA A 187 7.27 21.56 -11.47
N ILE A 188 8.14 22.25 -10.69
CA ILE A 188 7.79 22.82 -9.38
C ILE A 188 6.68 23.86 -9.51
N LYS A 189 6.81 24.81 -10.44
CA LYS A 189 5.79 25.82 -10.70
C LYS A 189 4.48 25.19 -11.21
N ILE A 190 4.56 24.22 -12.12
CA ILE A 190 3.38 23.50 -12.61
C ILE A 190 2.68 22.78 -11.46
N ALA A 191 3.42 22.08 -10.59
CA ALA A 191 2.84 21.40 -9.44
C ALA A 191 2.07 22.34 -8.51
N PHE A 192 2.64 23.52 -8.22
CA PHE A 192 2.04 24.52 -7.34
C PHE A 192 0.80 25.17 -7.97
N TYR A 193 0.81 25.49 -9.25
CA TYR A 193 -0.30 26.20 -9.90
C TYR A 193 -1.38 25.31 -10.51
N SER A 194 -1.17 24.00 -10.57
CA SER A 194 -2.14 23.05 -11.13
C SER A 194 -2.63 22.02 -10.14
N GLY A 195 -1.91 21.80 -9.03
CA GLY A 195 -2.18 20.76 -8.07
C GLY A 195 -2.04 19.32 -8.64
N MET A 196 -1.45 19.15 -9.82
CA MET A 196 -1.19 17.83 -10.40
C MET A 196 -0.22 17.01 -9.56
N ARG A 197 -0.39 15.68 -9.58
CA ARG A 197 0.60 14.78 -9.00
C ARG A 197 1.88 14.80 -9.83
N GLN A 198 3.03 14.60 -9.20
CA GLN A 198 4.33 14.59 -9.86
C GLN A 198 4.38 13.68 -11.11
N ALA A 199 3.85 12.45 -11.01
CA ALA A 199 3.78 11.53 -12.13
C ALA A 199 2.77 11.98 -13.22
N GLU A 200 1.76 12.76 -12.87
CA GLU A 200 0.82 13.36 -13.82
C GLU A 200 1.53 14.45 -14.63
N ILE A 201 2.34 15.28 -14.00
CA ILE A 201 3.12 16.34 -14.67
C ILE A 201 4.03 15.76 -15.75
N CYS A 202 4.70 14.63 -15.47
CA CYS A 202 5.59 13.98 -16.44
C CYS A 202 4.88 13.32 -17.62
N ARG A 203 3.55 13.14 -17.55
CA ARG A 203 2.75 12.42 -18.59
C ARG A 203 1.64 13.26 -19.19
N ALA A 204 1.42 14.45 -18.68
CA ALA A 204 0.37 15.31 -19.19
C ALA A 204 0.66 15.76 -20.63
N VAL A 205 -0.40 15.88 -21.43
CA VAL A 205 -0.33 16.49 -22.75
C VAL A 205 -1.07 17.84 -22.68
N VAL A 206 -0.55 18.83 -23.34
CA VAL A 206 -1.21 20.14 -23.45
C VAL A 206 -2.12 20.14 -24.65
N HIS A 207 -3.37 20.51 -24.45
CA HIS A 207 -4.36 20.75 -25.50
C HIS A 207 -5.08 22.06 -25.22
N GLY A 208 -4.86 23.05 -26.08
CA GLY A 208 -5.34 24.41 -25.87
C GLY A 208 -4.85 25.02 -24.56
N GLN A 209 -5.76 25.45 -23.72
CA GLN A 209 -5.52 26.06 -22.41
C GLN A 209 -5.58 25.03 -21.25
N SER A 210 -5.36 23.75 -21.52
CA SER A 210 -5.53 22.72 -20.52
C SER A 210 -4.47 21.60 -20.61
N PHE A 211 -4.12 21.03 -19.45
CA PHE A 211 -3.45 19.75 -19.38
C PHE A 211 -4.48 18.63 -19.48
N VAL A 212 -4.25 17.67 -20.35
CA VAL A 212 -5.05 16.45 -20.52
C VAL A 212 -4.28 15.27 -19.94
N LEU A 213 -4.92 14.57 -19.02
CA LEU A 213 -4.40 13.40 -18.30
C LEU A 213 -5.26 12.18 -18.68
N ALA A 214 -4.83 11.42 -19.69
CA ALA A 214 -5.56 10.26 -20.19
C ALA A 214 -5.54 9.08 -19.18
N ASP A 215 -4.39 8.82 -18.57
CA ASP A 215 -4.22 7.76 -17.54
C ASP A 215 -3.81 8.36 -16.20
N THR A 216 -4.78 8.46 -15.30
CA THR A 216 -4.51 8.87 -13.92
C THR A 216 -4.39 7.66 -13.00
N LYS A 217 -3.80 7.83 -11.81
CA LYS A 217 -3.74 6.78 -10.78
C LYS A 217 -5.13 6.19 -10.46
N ASN A 218 -6.17 6.96 -10.70
CA ASN A 218 -7.57 6.60 -10.41
C ASN A 218 -8.30 5.99 -11.63
N GLY A 219 -7.64 5.90 -12.80
CA GLY A 219 -8.19 5.32 -14.03
C GLY A 219 -9.21 6.20 -14.78
N LEU A 220 -9.46 7.42 -14.31
CA LEU A 220 -10.37 8.37 -14.99
C LEU A 220 -9.56 9.47 -15.67
N PRO A 221 -9.82 9.80 -16.94
CA PRO A 221 -9.23 10.96 -17.60
C PRO A 221 -9.60 12.24 -16.87
N ARG A 222 -8.69 13.20 -16.85
CA ARG A 222 -8.88 14.49 -16.19
C ARG A 222 -8.31 15.62 -17.01
N ILE A 223 -9.03 16.72 -17.03
CA ILE A 223 -8.60 17.98 -17.64
C ILE A 223 -8.27 18.96 -16.51
N VAL A 224 -7.11 19.60 -16.57
CA VAL A 224 -6.66 20.59 -15.60
C VAL A 224 -6.36 21.90 -16.36
N PRO A 225 -7.08 23.00 -16.06
CA PRO A 225 -6.84 24.29 -16.70
C PRO A 225 -5.39 24.78 -16.42
N ILE A 226 -4.78 25.41 -17.42
CA ILE A 226 -3.45 25.98 -17.29
C ILE A 226 -3.58 27.37 -16.65
N HIS A 227 -3.01 27.53 -15.46
CA HIS A 227 -2.98 28.81 -14.78
C HIS A 227 -2.08 29.80 -15.54
N ARG A 228 -2.50 31.08 -15.66
CA ARG A 228 -1.81 32.14 -16.40
C ARG A 228 -0.30 32.28 -16.11
N ARG A 229 0.09 32.04 -14.84
CA ARG A 229 1.51 32.14 -14.40
C ARG A 229 2.41 31.03 -14.93
N ILE A 230 1.86 29.95 -15.47
CA ILE A 230 2.62 28.83 -16.04
C ILE A 230 2.34 28.64 -17.53
N SER A 231 1.49 29.47 -18.14
CA SER A 231 1.15 29.35 -19.56
C SER A 231 2.41 29.44 -20.45
N HIS A 232 3.34 30.37 -20.16
CA HIS A 232 4.59 30.47 -20.90
C HIS A 232 5.45 29.20 -20.81
N ILE A 233 5.40 28.47 -19.71
CA ILE A 233 6.19 27.24 -19.51
C ILE A 233 5.81 26.17 -20.51
N VAL A 234 4.50 25.96 -20.70
CA VAL A 234 3.97 24.88 -21.56
C VAL A 234 4.12 25.17 -23.04
N HIS A 235 4.41 26.42 -23.42
CA HIS A 235 4.69 26.84 -24.79
C HIS A 235 6.19 27.03 -25.08
N THR A 236 7.06 26.70 -24.13
CA THR A 236 8.52 26.79 -24.29
C THR A 236 9.10 25.37 -24.45
N PRO A 237 9.61 24.99 -25.64
CA PRO A 237 10.06 23.61 -25.92
C PRO A 237 11.10 23.06 -24.94
N ASP A 238 12.03 23.91 -24.45
CA ASP A 238 13.03 23.48 -23.46
C ASP A 238 12.49 23.24 -22.05
N LEU A 239 11.27 23.71 -21.77
CA LEU A 239 10.65 23.61 -20.44
C LEU A 239 9.55 22.57 -20.41
N TRP A 240 8.89 22.31 -21.54
CA TRP A 240 7.79 21.37 -21.69
C TRP A 240 7.92 20.60 -23.03
N PRO A 241 7.64 19.30 -23.10
CA PRO A 241 7.21 18.40 -21.99
C PRO A 241 8.32 18.11 -20.97
N ILE A 242 7.92 17.72 -19.76
CA ILE A 242 8.88 17.35 -18.71
C ILE A 242 9.43 15.95 -19.01
N THR A 243 10.72 15.85 -19.30
CA THR A 243 11.42 14.59 -19.62
C THR A 243 12.09 13.94 -18.39
N LEU A 244 12.13 14.65 -17.27
CA LEU A 244 12.75 14.17 -16.03
C LEU A 244 11.89 13.08 -15.36
N THR A 245 12.57 12.12 -14.75
CA THR A 245 11.88 11.10 -13.94
C THR A 245 11.34 11.71 -12.63
N THR A 246 10.31 11.09 -12.06
CA THR A 246 9.78 11.51 -10.75
C THR A 246 10.83 11.44 -9.65
N TRP A 247 11.76 10.49 -9.72
CA TRP A 247 12.86 10.39 -8.77
C TRP A 247 13.80 11.58 -8.88
N SER A 248 14.24 11.93 -10.11
CA SER A 248 15.10 13.09 -10.37
C SER A 248 14.46 14.39 -9.90
N LEU A 249 13.18 14.60 -10.21
CA LEU A 249 12.42 15.77 -9.75
C LEU A 249 12.37 15.86 -8.21
N SER A 250 12.11 14.74 -7.54
CA SER A 250 12.06 14.69 -6.07
C SER A 250 13.42 15.00 -5.46
N LYS A 251 14.51 14.49 -6.05
CA LYS A 251 15.89 14.75 -5.61
C LYS A 251 16.27 16.21 -5.76
N MET A 252 16.02 16.81 -6.95
CA MET A 252 16.31 18.20 -7.23
C MET A 252 15.49 19.16 -6.38
N PHE A 253 14.18 18.89 -6.21
CA PHE A 253 13.32 19.64 -5.31
C PHE A 253 13.85 19.61 -3.87
N LYS A 254 14.23 18.42 -3.39
CA LYS A 254 14.73 18.27 -2.02
C LYS A 254 16.02 19.02 -1.77
N ALA A 255 16.95 18.99 -2.72
CA ALA A 255 18.18 19.77 -2.67
C ALA A 255 17.89 21.29 -2.62
N GLY A 256 17.02 21.78 -3.51
CA GLY A 256 16.59 23.17 -3.53
C GLY A 256 15.86 23.60 -2.26
N ALA A 257 14.99 22.73 -1.71
CA ALA A 257 14.28 22.99 -0.47
C ALA A 257 15.23 23.09 0.74
N ILE A 258 16.23 22.22 0.81
CA ILE A 258 17.28 22.30 1.85
C ILE A 258 18.04 23.62 1.74
N ALA A 259 18.50 23.98 0.54
CA ALA A 259 19.24 25.21 0.30
C ALA A 259 18.41 26.47 0.61
N ALA A 260 17.08 26.42 0.42
CA ALA A 260 16.16 27.49 0.77
C ALA A 260 15.73 27.49 2.27
N GLY A 261 16.34 26.67 3.13
CA GLY A 261 15.95 26.56 4.54
C GLY A 261 14.61 25.84 4.80
N LEU A 262 14.04 25.19 3.77
CA LEU A 262 12.75 24.50 3.78
C LEU A 262 12.91 22.97 3.70
N GLY A 263 13.95 22.43 4.32
CA GLY A 263 14.35 21.03 4.20
C GLY A 263 13.31 20.01 4.66
N HIS A 264 12.27 20.42 5.40
CA HIS A 264 11.13 19.59 5.76
C HIS A 264 10.16 19.34 4.58
N ALA A 265 10.15 20.22 3.57
CA ALA A 265 9.24 20.14 2.43
C ALA A 265 9.55 18.97 1.49
N ARG A 266 8.51 18.46 0.84
CA ARG A 266 8.55 17.42 -0.20
C ARG A 266 7.84 17.91 -1.45
N PHE A 267 8.17 17.37 -2.61
CA PHE A 267 7.53 17.76 -3.87
C PHE A 267 5.99 17.65 -3.83
N HIS A 268 5.46 16.64 -3.14
CA HIS A 268 4.02 16.47 -3.02
C HIS A 268 3.32 17.55 -2.18
N ASP A 269 4.06 18.24 -1.33
CA ASP A 269 3.52 19.33 -0.50
C ASP A 269 3.11 20.54 -1.37
N LEU A 270 3.67 20.70 -2.58
CA LEU A 270 3.20 21.70 -3.57
C LEU A 270 1.73 21.52 -3.93
N ARG A 271 1.28 20.28 -4.09
CA ARG A 271 -0.14 19.98 -4.34
C ARG A 271 -0.99 20.25 -3.10
N HIS A 272 -0.47 19.99 -1.90
CA HIS A 272 -1.16 20.39 -0.67
C HIS A 272 -1.28 21.90 -0.56
N SER A 273 -0.26 22.63 -1.00
CA SER A 273 -0.27 24.10 -1.07
C SER A 273 -1.31 24.62 -2.06
N THR A 274 -1.45 24.01 -3.24
CA THR A 274 -2.53 24.35 -4.18
C THR A 274 -3.91 24.20 -3.53
N ALA A 275 -4.13 23.10 -2.80
CA ALA A 275 -5.39 22.90 -2.10
C ALA A 275 -5.64 23.95 -1.03
N SER A 276 -4.62 24.30 -0.25
CA SER A 276 -4.68 25.34 0.77
C SER A 276 -5.01 26.71 0.16
N GLU A 277 -4.32 27.09 -0.91
CA GLU A 277 -4.59 28.34 -1.64
C GLU A 277 -6.03 28.43 -2.14
N LEU A 278 -6.57 27.34 -2.72
CA LEU A 278 -7.95 27.29 -3.20
C LEU A 278 -8.96 27.41 -2.06
N VAL A 279 -8.74 26.69 -0.95
CA VAL A 279 -9.62 26.79 0.22
C VAL A 279 -9.57 28.18 0.83
N ASN A 280 -8.38 28.77 0.98
CA ASN A 280 -8.20 30.12 1.48
C ASN A 280 -8.83 31.18 0.56
N ALA A 281 -8.84 30.93 -0.76
CA ALA A 281 -9.54 31.74 -1.73
C ALA A 281 -11.08 31.55 -1.74
N GLY A 282 -11.61 30.61 -0.93
CA GLY A 282 -13.03 30.37 -0.75
C GLY A 282 -13.65 29.36 -1.68
N VAL A 283 -12.84 28.62 -2.37
CA VAL A 283 -13.33 27.51 -3.19
C VAL A 283 -13.83 26.40 -2.27
N ASP A 284 -15.01 25.88 -2.53
CA ASP A 284 -15.57 24.78 -1.74
C ASP A 284 -14.76 23.47 -1.91
N LEU A 285 -14.83 22.62 -0.89
CA LEU A 285 -14.03 21.39 -0.83
C LEU A 285 -14.37 20.40 -1.96
N PHE A 286 -15.58 20.41 -2.50
CA PHE A 286 -15.94 19.54 -3.61
C PHE A 286 -15.22 19.96 -4.89
N THR A 287 -15.24 21.26 -5.20
CA THR A 287 -14.51 21.85 -6.33
C THR A 287 -12.99 21.66 -6.18
N VAL A 288 -12.43 21.87 -4.97
CA VAL A 288 -11.02 21.57 -4.67
C VAL A 288 -10.70 20.10 -4.95
N GLY A 289 -11.58 19.20 -4.53
CA GLY A 289 -11.45 17.76 -4.82
C GLY A 289 -11.43 17.47 -6.33
N GLY A 290 -12.28 18.13 -7.10
CA GLY A 290 -12.33 18.06 -8.57
C GLY A 290 -11.02 18.54 -9.22
N VAL A 291 -10.54 19.73 -8.84
CA VAL A 291 -9.26 20.29 -9.31
C VAL A 291 -8.11 19.34 -9.02
N LEU A 292 -8.06 18.79 -7.83
CA LEU A 292 -7.01 17.82 -7.45
C LEU A 292 -7.22 16.43 -8.05
N GLY A 293 -8.41 16.07 -8.53
CA GLY A 293 -8.75 14.73 -9.00
C GLY A 293 -8.74 13.71 -7.86
N HIS A 294 -9.42 14.01 -6.76
CA HIS A 294 -9.65 13.07 -5.68
C HIS A 294 -10.86 12.18 -6.01
N LYS A 295 -10.67 10.86 -5.93
CA LYS A 295 -11.76 9.89 -6.11
C LYS A 295 -12.69 9.83 -4.88
N SER A 296 -12.15 10.12 -3.69
CA SER A 296 -12.88 10.10 -2.42
C SER A 296 -12.87 11.47 -1.77
N GLN A 297 -14.02 11.91 -1.30
CA GLN A 297 -14.16 13.16 -0.53
C GLN A 297 -13.32 13.14 0.75
N ALA A 298 -13.11 11.96 1.37
CA ALA A 298 -12.23 11.82 2.53
C ALA A 298 -10.80 12.30 2.25
N SER A 299 -10.32 12.24 1.00
CA SER A 299 -9.01 12.76 0.62
C SER A 299 -8.95 14.29 0.66
N THR A 300 -10.08 14.97 0.44
CA THR A 300 -10.20 16.44 0.47
C THR A 300 -10.59 16.95 1.87
N ALA A 301 -11.27 16.14 2.66
CA ALA A 301 -11.70 16.48 4.03
C ALA A 301 -10.51 16.89 4.95
N ARG A 302 -9.29 16.46 4.63
CA ARG A 302 -8.07 16.91 5.33
C ARG A 302 -7.82 18.42 5.28
N TYR A 303 -8.43 19.13 4.33
CA TYR A 303 -8.32 20.58 4.19
C TYR A 303 -9.48 21.34 4.86
N ALA A 304 -10.47 20.63 5.42
CA ALA A 304 -11.64 21.27 6.04
C ALA A 304 -11.28 22.21 7.19
N HIS A 305 -10.21 21.91 7.92
CA HIS A 305 -9.73 22.76 9.00
C HIS A 305 -9.30 24.16 8.53
N LEU A 306 -8.90 24.32 7.25
CA LEU A 306 -8.52 25.61 6.68
C LEU A 306 -9.72 26.52 6.37
N SER A 307 -10.94 25.99 6.39
CA SER A 307 -12.17 26.74 6.12
C SER A 307 -12.89 27.22 7.39
N GLN A 308 -12.30 27.08 8.59
CA GLN A 308 -12.96 27.42 9.85
C GLN A 308 -13.36 28.90 9.97
N ASP A 309 -12.50 29.81 9.52
CA ASP A 309 -12.81 31.25 9.57
C ASP A 309 -13.97 31.59 8.63
N ARG A 310 -14.03 30.95 7.47
CA ARG A 310 -15.17 31.07 6.54
C ARG A 310 -16.46 30.47 7.08
N MET A 311 -16.39 29.38 7.83
CA MET A 311 -17.58 28.89 8.54
C MET A 311 -18.09 29.91 9.53
N ARG A 312 -17.21 30.63 10.27
CA ARG A 312 -17.59 31.71 11.13
C ARG A 312 -18.22 32.90 10.38
N GLU A 313 -17.63 33.30 9.25
CA GLU A 313 -18.16 34.34 8.37
C GLU A 313 -19.55 33.96 7.82
N ALA A 314 -19.70 32.72 7.34
CA ALA A 314 -20.97 32.19 6.84
C ALA A 314 -22.06 32.23 7.93
N MET A 315 -21.73 31.75 9.14
CA MET A 315 -22.64 31.81 10.30
C MET A 315 -23.02 33.26 10.66
N ALA A 316 -22.05 34.17 10.61
CA ALA A 316 -22.31 35.61 10.87
C ALA A 316 -23.14 36.28 9.74
N GLY A 317 -23.23 35.65 8.57
CA GLY A 317 -24.06 36.12 7.46
C GLY A 317 -25.52 35.70 7.51
N ILE A 318 -25.89 34.73 8.37
CA ILE A 318 -27.28 34.28 8.51
C ILE A 318 -28.16 35.45 9.00
N GLY A 319 -29.24 35.69 8.24
CA GLY A 319 -30.18 36.76 8.56
C GLY A 319 -29.79 38.17 8.05
N LYS A 320 -28.60 38.35 7.46
CA LYS A 320 -28.28 39.59 6.75
C LYS A 320 -28.97 39.58 5.39
N ARG A 321 -29.84 40.54 5.13
CA ARG A 321 -30.42 40.74 3.79
C ARG A 321 -29.32 41.12 2.81
N ASN A 322 -29.20 40.40 1.70
CA ASN A 322 -28.39 40.85 0.58
C ASN A 322 -29.01 42.18 0.08
N LYS A 323 -28.29 43.29 0.18
CA LYS A 323 -28.64 44.54 -0.45
C LYS A 323 -28.28 44.47 -1.92
#